data_2ebc2fd535ebccb2cf043cba32801ead
#
_entry.id   2ebc2fd535ebccb2cf043cba32801ead
#
_cell.length_a   1.000
_cell.length_b   1.000
_cell.length_c   1.000
_cell.angle_alpha   90.00
_cell.angle_beta   90.00
_cell.angle_gamma   90.00
#
_symmetry.space_group_name_H-M   'P 1'
#
loop_
_entity.id
_entity.type
_entity.pdbx_description
1 polymer ?
#
loop_
_entity_poly.entity_id
_entity_poly.type
_entity_poly.pdbx_seq_one_letter_code
_entity_poly.pdbx_strand_id
1 'polypeptide(L)'
;MLNLHRFFITRRGQATTEMVLLFPVFIIFLLFIIKIAGLLVLNQKMQIAGTYAARRFQLQSHTTEHFSRGWDRRYLVKDIQRKVEDYVGFNNAGMRQFLSLRDFNLDVNTEGDWVKITLLARTKPPRINFLCNYDKDQVCDRDRYCLRGYNFLCENGAQIKVIKYAGPNERPLPFVRPES
;
A
#
# COMPACT_ATOMS: atom_id res chain seq x y z
N MET A 1 -21.61 -65.77 -20.95
CA MET A 1 -21.54 -64.59 -21.85
C MET A 1 -21.91 -63.39 -21.04
N LEU A 2 -20.89 -62.71 -20.48
CA LEU A 2 -21.07 -61.49 -19.68
C LEU A 2 -21.31 -60.32 -20.62
N ASN A 3 -22.46 -59.66 -20.42
CA ASN A 3 -22.85 -58.43 -21.12
C ASN A 3 -21.90 -57.28 -20.79
N LEU A 4 -20.91 -57.08 -21.62
CA LEU A 4 -19.96 -55.96 -21.58
C LEU A 4 -20.54 -54.65 -22.16
N HIS A 5 -21.85 -54.48 -22.15
CA HIS A 5 -22.55 -53.50 -22.96
C HIS A 5 -23.14 -52.34 -22.17
N ARG A 6 -22.54 -51.85 -21.06
CA ARG A 6 -23.00 -50.60 -20.42
C ARG A 6 -21.92 -49.86 -19.71
N PHE A 7 -20.79 -49.61 -20.34
CA PHE A 7 -19.83 -48.58 -19.87
C PHE A 7 -19.67 -47.43 -20.88
N PHE A 8 -20.73 -47.10 -21.59
CA PHE A 8 -20.84 -45.78 -22.18
C PHE A 8 -21.39 -44.82 -21.11
N ILE A 9 -20.60 -44.57 -20.06
CA ILE A 9 -20.81 -43.41 -19.21
C ILE A 9 -20.66 -42.23 -20.14
N THR A 10 -21.77 -41.62 -20.41
CA THR A 10 -21.97 -40.51 -21.32
C THR A 10 -20.92 -39.43 -21.06
N ARG A 11 -20.04 -39.17 -22.03
CA ARG A 11 -19.04 -38.08 -22.01
C ARG A 11 -19.65 -36.73 -21.63
N ARG A 12 -20.94 -36.55 -21.74
CA ARG A 12 -21.72 -35.39 -21.31
C ARG A 12 -21.75 -35.20 -19.78
N GLY A 13 -21.73 -36.27 -18.98
CA GLY A 13 -21.68 -36.19 -17.52
C GLY A 13 -20.30 -35.79 -17.01
N GLN A 14 -19.20 -36.18 -17.69
CA GLN A 14 -17.85 -35.87 -17.31
C GLN A 14 -17.56 -34.37 -17.49
N ALA A 15 -17.97 -33.77 -18.62
CA ALA A 15 -17.81 -32.34 -18.87
C ALA A 15 -18.53 -31.47 -17.84
N THR A 16 -19.68 -31.90 -17.35
CA THR A 16 -20.43 -31.14 -16.33
C THR A 16 -19.75 -31.20 -14.97
N THR A 17 -19.20 -32.36 -14.58
CA THR A 17 -18.45 -32.48 -13.30
C THR A 17 -17.14 -31.71 -13.34
N GLU A 18 -16.42 -31.69 -14.46
CA GLU A 18 -15.22 -30.87 -14.64
C GLU A 18 -15.53 -29.37 -14.52
N MET A 19 -16.63 -28.91 -15.15
CA MET A 19 -17.06 -27.52 -15.06
C MET A 19 -17.43 -27.12 -13.63
N VAL A 20 -18.11 -27.96 -12.88
CA VAL A 20 -18.50 -27.71 -11.49
C VAL A 20 -17.25 -27.59 -10.58
N LEU A 21 -16.20 -28.36 -10.85
CA LEU A 21 -14.95 -28.30 -10.09
C LEU A 21 -14.07 -27.11 -10.48
N LEU A 22 -14.01 -26.77 -11.79
CA LEU A 22 -13.19 -25.67 -12.28
C LEU A 22 -13.76 -24.29 -11.95
N PHE A 23 -15.10 -24.17 -11.90
CA PHE A 23 -15.76 -22.89 -11.67
C PHE A 23 -15.38 -22.21 -10.34
N PRO A 24 -15.37 -22.89 -9.19
CA PRO A 24 -14.90 -22.30 -7.92
C PRO A 24 -13.44 -21.87 -7.97
N VAL A 25 -12.58 -22.68 -8.59
CA VAL A 25 -11.15 -22.35 -8.75
C VAL A 25 -10.98 -21.09 -9.59
N PHE A 26 -11.74 -20.99 -10.69
CA PHE A 26 -11.73 -19.80 -11.55
C PHE A 26 -12.19 -18.54 -10.80
N ILE A 27 -13.25 -18.63 -10.00
CA ILE A 27 -13.71 -17.49 -9.18
C ILE A 27 -12.63 -17.05 -8.17
N ILE A 28 -11.99 -17.99 -7.47
CA ILE A 28 -10.92 -17.68 -6.52
C ILE A 28 -9.77 -16.97 -7.23
N PHE A 29 -9.37 -17.47 -8.41
CA PHE A 29 -8.31 -16.86 -9.20
C PHE A 29 -8.67 -15.44 -9.68
N LEU A 30 -9.92 -15.25 -10.11
CA LEU A 30 -10.43 -13.94 -10.53
C LEU A 30 -10.42 -12.94 -9.37
N LEU A 31 -10.88 -13.34 -8.18
CA LEU A 31 -10.83 -12.50 -6.98
C LEU A 31 -9.39 -12.13 -6.58
N PHE A 32 -8.46 -13.07 -6.78
CA PHE A 32 -7.03 -12.81 -6.53
C PHE A 32 -6.47 -11.75 -7.49
N ILE A 33 -6.77 -11.85 -8.79
CA ILE A 33 -6.37 -10.84 -9.80
C ILE A 33 -6.94 -9.47 -9.45
N ILE A 34 -8.23 -9.40 -9.08
CA ILE A 34 -8.87 -8.12 -8.69
C ILE A 34 -8.16 -7.50 -7.48
N LYS A 35 -7.77 -8.29 -6.50
CA LYS A 35 -7.00 -7.79 -5.34
C LYS A 35 -5.63 -7.24 -5.74
N ILE A 36 -4.90 -7.96 -6.60
CA ILE A 36 -3.60 -7.48 -7.10
C ILE A 36 -3.78 -6.17 -7.87
N ALA A 37 -4.74 -6.09 -8.76
CA ALA A 37 -5.05 -4.88 -9.52
C ALA A 37 -5.36 -3.70 -8.57
N GLY A 38 -6.15 -3.93 -7.53
CA GLY A 38 -6.44 -2.93 -6.50
C GLY A 38 -5.19 -2.42 -5.78
N LEU A 39 -4.23 -3.30 -5.44
CA LEU A 39 -2.96 -2.90 -4.83
C LEU A 39 -2.07 -2.10 -5.79
N LEU A 40 -2.07 -2.44 -7.09
CA LEU A 40 -1.34 -1.68 -8.10
C LEU A 40 -1.92 -0.26 -8.26
N VAL A 41 -3.24 -0.13 -8.31
CA VAL A 41 -3.92 1.18 -8.34
C VAL A 41 -3.61 1.98 -7.08
N LEU A 42 -3.59 1.35 -5.91
CA LEU A 42 -3.20 1.99 -4.65
C LEU A 42 -1.77 2.53 -4.74
N ASN A 43 -0.83 1.73 -5.24
CA ASN A 43 0.56 2.16 -5.42
C ASN A 43 0.68 3.37 -6.36
N GLN A 44 -0.05 3.37 -7.48
CA GLN A 44 -0.08 4.52 -8.40
C GLN A 44 -0.64 5.78 -7.72
N LYS A 45 -1.75 5.66 -6.99
CA LYS A 45 -2.31 6.78 -6.21
C LYS A 45 -1.32 7.30 -5.18
N MET A 46 -0.59 6.42 -4.49
CA MET A 46 0.46 6.79 -3.54
C MET A 46 1.61 7.56 -4.22
N GLN A 47 2.00 7.18 -5.43
CA GLN A 47 3.02 7.90 -6.19
C GLN A 47 2.58 9.32 -6.57
N ILE A 48 1.35 9.47 -7.03
CA ILE A 48 0.76 10.78 -7.37
C ILE A 48 0.62 11.63 -6.10
N ALA A 49 0.09 11.05 -5.02
CA ALA A 49 -0.06 11.71 -3.73
C ALA A 49 1.28 12.18 -3.16
N GLY A 50 2.33 11.37 -3.31
CA GLY A 50 3.69 11.74 -2.89
C GLY A 50 4.23 12.94 -3.65
N THR A 51 4.00 13.01 -4.97
CA THR A 51 4.39 14.15 -5.79
C THR A 51 3.59 15.40 -5.42
N TYR A 52 2.28 15.26 -5.18
CA TYR A 52 1.44 16.35 -4.70
C TYR A 52 1.91 16.87 -3.33
N ALA A 53 2.17 15.98 -2.38
CA ALA A 53 2.66 16.34 -1.05
C ALA A 53 4.00 17.10 -1.12
N ALA A 54 4.93 16.63 -1.97
CA ALA A 54 6.22 17.26 -2.17
C ALA A 54 6.08 18.70 -2.74
N ARG A 55 5.33 18.86 -3.82
CA ARG A 55 5.08 20.16 -4.43
C ARG A 55 4.38 21.12 -3.49
N ARG A 56 3.36 20.64 -2.80
CA ARG A 56 2.60 21.47 -1.85
C ARG A 56 3.47 21.90 -0.67
N PHE A 57 4.29 20.99 -0.15
CA PHE A 57 5.24 21.33 0.90
C PHE A 57 6.25 22.38 0.43
N GLN A 58 6.81 22.25 -0.77
CA GLN A 58 7.72 23.25 -1.35
C GLN A 58 7.06 24.63 -1.51
N LEU A 59 5.82 24.67 -1.96
CA LEU A 59 5.14 25.95 -2.23
C LEU A 59 4.65 26.64 -0.97
N GLN A 60 4.27 25.92 0.07
CA GLN A 60 3.61 26.45 1.25
C GLN A 60 4.48 26.40 2.52
N SER A 61 5.60 25.65 2.52
CA SER A 61 6.52 25.72 3.64
C SER A 61 7.33 27.02 3.57
N HIS A 62 7.18 27.84 4.57
CA HIS A 62 8.03 29.03 4.77
C HIS A 62 9.39 28.66 5.35
N THR A 63 9.85 27.43 5.19
CA THR A 63 11.19 27.00 5.60
C THR A 63 12.20 27.54 4.61
N THR A 64 12.69 28.74 4.89
CA THR A 64 13.97 29.21 4.37
C THR A 64 15.08 28.68 5.28
N GLU A 65 16.32 28.69 4.82
CA GLU A 65 17.52 28.26 5.57
C GLU A 65 17.61 28.90 6.99
N HIS A 66 17.04 30.10 7.15
CA HIS A 66 16.95 30.82 8.42
C HIS A 66 15.71 30.52 9.28
N PHE A 67 14.66 29.92 8.73
CA PHE A 67 13.40 29.63 9.42
C PHE A 67 13.04 28.14 9.40
N SER A 68 13.92 27.30 9.95
CA SER A 68 13.69 25.85 10.02
C SER A 68 12.63 25.41 11.06
N ARG A 69 12.11 26.32 11.88
CA ARG A 69 11.19 26.04 13.00
C ARG A 69 9.86 26.79 12.88
N GLY A 70 9.20 26.70 11.73
CA GLY A 70 7.87 27.32 11.57
C GLY A 70 6.79 26.56 12.33
N TRP A 71 5.97 27.28 13.11
CA TRP A 71 4.71 26.79 13.71
C TRP A 71 3.80 26.22 12.64
N ASP A 72 3.85 26.76 11.45
CA ASP A 72 3.08 26.37 10.26
C ASP A 72 3.40 24.97 9.73
N ARG A 73 4.64 24.48 9.94
CA ARG A 73 5.05 23.16 9.45
C ARG A 73 4.13 22.03 9.94
N ARG A 74 3.75 22.09 11.21
CA ARG A 74 2.93 21.04 11.84
C ARG A 74 1.49 21.03 11.29
N TYR A 75 0.91 22.19 11.07
CA TYR A 75 -0.43 22.32 10.48
C TYR A 75 -0.42 21.94 9.00
N LEU A 76 0.59 22.40 8.26
CA LEU A 76 0.75 22.08 6.84
C LEU A 76 0.88 20.59 6.61
N VAL A 77 1.74 19.89 7.39
CA VAL A 77 1.92 18.44 7.27
C VAL A 77 0.62 17.70 7.56
N LYS A 78 -0.12 18.09 8.61
CA LYS A 78 -1.42 17.48 8.93
C LYS A 78 -2.47 17.71 7.85
N ASP A 79 -2.51 18.91 7.25
CA ASP A 79 -3.45 19.21 6.17
C ASP A 79 -3.10 18.44 4.90
N ILE A 80 -1.81 18.35 4.55
CA ILE A 80 -1.33 17.50 3.46
C ILE A 80 -1.69 16.04 3.72
N GLN A 81 -1.44 15.54 4.93
CA GLN A 81 -1.76 14.15 5.31
C GLN A 81 -3.25 13.87 5.10
N ARG A 82 -4.14 14.71 5.62
CA ARG A 82 -5.59 14.55 5.47
C ARG A 82 -6.02 14.49 4.00
N LYS A 83 -5.52 15.40 3.17
CA LYS A 83 -5.87 15.43 1.74
C LYS A 83 -5.31 14.22 0.97
N VAL A 84 -4.13 13.77 1.35
CA VAL A 84 -3.52 12.56 0.77
C VAL A 84 -4.31 11.31 1.19
N GLU A 85 -4.71 11.20 2.45
CA GLU A 85 -5.56 10.11 2.96
C GLU A 85 -6.89 10.04 2.20
N ASP A 86 -7.54 11.19 1.97
CA ASP A 86 -8.79 11.26 1.19
C ASP A 86 -8.57 10.83 -0.27
N TYR A 87 -7.53 11.34 -0.91
CA TYR A 87 -7.22 11.00 -2.31
C TYR A 87 -6.86 9.53 -2.51
N VAL A 88 -6.08 8.97 -1.61
CA VAL A 88 -5.68 7.56 -1.65
C VAL A 88 -6.86 6.65 -1.34
N GLY A 89 -7.87 7.14 -0.61
CA GLY A 89 -9.09 6.42 -0.28
C GLY A 89 -9.08 5.75 1.09
N PHE A 90 -8.21 6.18 2.01
CA PHE A 90 -8.20 5.67 3.39
C PHE A 90 -9.48 6.01 4.16
N ASN A 91 -10.13 7.13 3.82
CA ASN A 91 -11.40 7.54 4.43
C ASN A 91 -12.61 6.82 3.81
N ASN A 92 -12.44 6.12 2.69
CA ASN A 92 -13.49 5.32 2.08
C ASN A 92 -13.55 3.93 2.71
N ALA A 93 -14.64 3.64 3.43
CA ALA A 93 -14.83 2.37 4.14
C ALA A 93 -14.76 1.15 3.19
N GLY A 94 -15.35 1.24 1.99
CA GLY A 94 -15.33 0.16 1.00
C GLY A 94 -13.92 -0.15 0.49
N MET A 95 -13.16 0.89 0.12
CA MET A 95 -11.77 0.74 -0.33
C MET A 95 -10.88 0.19 0.78
N ARG A 96 -11.03 0.73 1.98
CA ARG A 96 -10.29 0.30 3.17
C ARG A 96 -10.56 -1.16 3.52
N GLN A 97 -11.81 -1.61 3.43
CA GLN A 97 -12.18 -3.01 3.67
C GLN A 97 -11.68 -3.92 2.55
N PHE A 98 -11.90 -3.55 1.29
CA PHE A 98 -11.50 -4.34 0.13
C PHE A 98 -9.99 -4.59 0.07
N LEU A 99 -9.17 -3.56 0.27
CA LEU A 99 -7.71 -3.67 0.28
C LEU A 99 -7.15 -4.03 1.66
N SER A 100 -8.01 -4.21 2.65
CA SER A 100 -7.62 -4.50 4.05
C SER A 100 -6.62 -3.48 4.59
N LEU A 101 -6.82 -2.18 4.30
CA LEU A 101 -5.93 -1.12 4.73
C LEU A 101 -6.01 -0.96 6.25
N ARG A 102 -4.84 -0.84 6.90
CA ARG A 102 -4.73 -0.70 8.35
C ARG A 102 -4.50 0.75 8.73
N ASP A 103 -3.36 1.29 8.33
CA ASP A 103 -2.90 2.62 8.68
C ASP A 103 -2.16 3.30 7.53
N PHE A 104 -2.17 4.62 7.58
CA PHE A 104 -1.42 5.49 6.69
C PHE A 104 -0.60 6.46 7.52
N ASN A 105 0.63 6.67 7.14
CA ASN A 105 1.50 7.65 7.79
C ASN A 105 2.24 8.48 6.73
N LEU A 106 2.27 9.79 6.96
CA LEU A 106 3.05 10.74 6.20
C LEU A 106 4.12 11.32 7.13
N ASP A 107 5.37 11.09 6.78
CA ASP A 107 6.52 11.60 7.51
C ASP A 107 7.31 12.58 6.63
N VAL A 108 7.70 13.71 7.20
CA VAL A 108 8.43 14.76 6.51
C VAL A 108 9.69 15.07 7.29
N ASN A 109 10.83 14.63 6.79
CA ASN A 109 12.14 14.84 7.40
C ASN A 109 13.02 15.68 6.50
N THR A 110 13.87 16.51 7.10
CA THR A 110 14.93 17.25 6.40
C THR A 110 16.22 16.47 6.46
N GLU A 111 16.80 16.16 5.30
CA GLU A 111 18.10 15.53 5.15
C GLU A 111 19.04 16.52 4.41
N GLY A 112 19.81 17.30 5.15
CA GLY A 112 20.60 18.41 4.59
C GLY A 112 19.69 19.46 3.94
N ASP A 113 19.99 19.82 2.69
CA ASP A 113 19.21 20.78 1.91
C ASP A 113 17.92 20.20 1.30
N TRP A 114 17.72 18.90 1.42
CA TRP A 114 16.58 18.22 0.85
C TRP A 114 15.53 17.90 1.89
N VAL A 115 14.27 18.00 1.48
CA VAL A 115 13.13 17.54 2.28
C VAL A 115 12.72 16.18 1.76
N LYS A 116 12.80 15.18 2.62
CA LYS A 116 12.37 13.81 2.36
C LYS A 116 10.95 13.62 2.86
N ILE A 117 10.05 13.30 1.95
CA ILE A 117 8.67 12.98 2.24
C ILE A 117 8.47 11.49 2.07
N THR A 118 8.07 10.82 3.14
CA THR A 118 7.84 9.40 3.17
C THR A 118 6.36 9.13 3.40
N LEU A 119 5.70 8.49 2.44
CA LEU A 119 4.36 7.98 2.59
C LEU A 119 4.43 6.47 2.86
N LEU A 120 3.78 6.02 3.91
CA LEU A 120 3.73 4.63 4.30
C LEU A 120 2.27 4.19 4.45
N ALA A 121 1.84 3.25 3.61
CA ALA A 121 0.56 2.57 3.74
C ALA A 121 0.78 1.13 4.16
N ARG A 122 0.02 0.67 5.16
CA ARG A 122 0.07 -0.71 5.66
C ARG A 122 -1.28 -1.38 5.48
N THR A 123 -1.24 -2.66 5.08
CA THR A 123 -2.42 -3.51 5.03
C THR A 123 -2.49 -4.40 6.27
N LYS A 124 -3.69 -4.89 6.57
CA LYS A 124 -3.84 -5.96 7.58
C LYS A 124 -3.25 -7.25 7.03
N PRO A 125 -2.58 -8.05 7.87
CA PRO A 125 -2.13 -9.38 7.45
C PRO A 125 -3.32 -10.27 7.09
N PRO A 126 -3.21 -11.13 6.08
CA PRO A 126 -4.29 -12.04 5.69
C PRO A 126 -4.65 -13.08 6.75
N ARG A 127 -3.77 -13.32 7.73
CA ARG A 127 -3.91 -14.24 8.86
C ARG A 127 -4.43 -15.62 8.45
N ILE A 128 -3.53 -16.45 7.99
CA ILE A 128 -3.82 -17.84 7.70
C ILE A 128 -3.78 -18.61 9.02
N ASN A 129 -4.93 -18.90 9.62
CA ASN A 129 -5.04 -19.41 11.00
C ASN A 129 -4.18 -20.63 11.28
N PHE A 130 -4.07 -21.59 10.35
CA PHE A 130 -3.27 -22.78 10.58
C PHE A 130 -1.76 -22.49 10.66
N LEU A 131 -1.27 -21.45 10.00
CA LEU A 131 0.14 -21.03 10.00
C LEU A 131 0.45 -20.09 11.16
N CYS A 132 -0.47 -19.16 11.42
CA CYS A 132 -0.25 -18.08 12.39
C CYS A 132 -0.50 -18.48 13.86
N ASN A 133 -0.92 -19.74 14.10
CA ASN A 133 -1.04 -20.30 15.45
C ASN A 133 0.29 -20.81 16.01
N TYR A 134 1.30 -20.97 15.18
CA TYR A 134 2.63 -21.40 15.59
C TYR A 134 3.56 -20.20 15.72
N ASP A 135 4.50 -20.28 16.66
CA ASP A 135 5.52 -19.24 16.79
C ASP A 135 6.42 -19.18 15.56
N LYS A 136 6.83 -17.98 15.19
CA LYS A 136 7.68 -17.75 14.01
C LYS A 136 8.99 -18.56 14.02
N ASP A 137 9.56 -18.75 15.21
CA ASP A 137 10.80 -19.51 15.38
C ASP A 137 10.59 -21.02 15.17
N GLN A 138 9.38 -21.53 15.44
CA GLN A 138 9.01 -22.92 15.18
C GLN A 138 8.76 -23.18 13.68
N VAL A 139 8.20 -22.19 12.98
CA VAL A 139 7.85 -22.32 11.55
C VAL A 139 9.06 -22.07 10.65
N CYS A 140 9.92 -21.11 11.02
CA CYS A 140 10.92 -20.57 10.09
C CYS A 140 12.39 -20.92 10.45
N ASP A 141 12.63 -21.59 11.59
CA ASP A 141 13.97 -22.04 12.02
C ASP A 141 15.11 -21.03 11.67
N ARG A 142 14.89 -19.73 11.98
CA ARG A 142 15.77 -18.59 11.73
C ARG A 142 16.05 -18.25 10.25
N ASP A 143 15.36 -18.88 9.31
CA ASP A 143 15.48 -18.49 7.91
C ASP A 143 14.88 -17.09 7.66
N ARG A 144 15.71 -16.15 7.17
CA ARG A 144 15.30 -14.75 6.92
C ARG A 144 14.19 -14.61 5.88
N TYR A 145 14.14 -15.46 4.89
CA TYR A 145 13.11 -15.43 3.84
C TYR A 145 11.77 -15.93 4.39
N CYS A 146 11.80 -17.03 5.13
CA CYS A 146 10.64 -17.57 5.82
C CYS A 146 10.09 -16.56 6.83
N LEU A 147 10.96 -15.94 7.66
CA LEU A 147 10.55 -14.91 8.63
C LEU A 147 9.88 -13.70 7.96
N ARG A 148 10.35 -13.27 6.78
CA ARG A 148 9.68 -12.21 6.02
C ARG A 148 8.31 -12.64 5.54
N GLY A 149 8.18 -13.87 5.03
CA GLY A 149 6.91 -14.44 4.62
C GLY A 149 5.93 -14.57 5.78
N TYR A 150 6.39 -15.08 6.91
CA TYR A 150 5.59 -15.20 8.14
C TYR A 150 5.11 -13.83 8.63
N ASN A 151 6.00 -12.84 8.72
CA ASN A 151 5.63 -11.48 9.11
C ASN A 151 4.62 -10.85 8.17
N PHE A 152 4.75 -11.09 6.86
CA PHE A 152 3.78 -10.62 5.87
C PHE A 152 2.40 -11.25 6.08
N LEU A 153 2.36 -12.57 6.32
CA LEU A 153 1.10 -13.32 6.43
C LEU A 153 0.43 -13.18 7.80
N CYS A 154 1.22 -13.08 8.88
CA CYS A 154 0.72 -13.20 10.25
C CYS A 154 0.78 -11.90 11.07
N GLU A 155 1.81 -11.06 10.87
CA GLU A 155 2.05 -9.89 11.73
C GLU A 155 1.77 -8.55 11.05
N ASN A 156 2.46 -8.25 9.95
CA ASN A 156 2.58 -6.90 9.43
C ASN A 156 1.74 -6.62 8.18
N GLY A 157 1.39 -7.67 7.41
CA GLY A 157 0.78 -7.49 6.08
C GLY A 157 1.72 -6.83 5.07
N ALA A 158 1.16 -6.34 3.97
CA ALA A 158 1.91 -5.61 2.95
C ALA A 158 2.19 -4.17 3.40
N GLN A 159 3.39 -3.68 3.08
CA GLN A 159 3.79 -2.30 3.28
C GLN A 159 4.12 -1.66 1.94
N ILE A 160 3.44 -0.57 1.61
CA ILE A 160 3.74 0.25 0.43
C ILE A 160 4.41 1.52 0.93
N LYS A 161 5.68 1.70 0.57
CA LYS A 161 6.47 2.86 0.95
C LYS A 161 6.82 3.66 -0.29
N VAL A 162 6.45 4.93 -0.30
CA VAL A 162 6.80 5.89 -1.36
C VAL A 162 7.64 7.00 -0.75
N ILE A 163 8.80 7.24 -1.33
CA ILE A 163 9.71 8.31 -0.91
C ILE A 163 9.80 9.33 -2.04
N LYS A 164 9.65 10.59 -1.71
CA LYS A 164 9.87 11.72 -2.61
C LYS A 164 10.80 12.72 -1.96
N TYR A 165 11.70 13.27 -2.75
CA TYR A 165 12.60 14.34 -2.34
C TYR A 165 12.10 15.63 -2.96
N ALA A 166 12.05 16.68 -2.13
CA ALA A 166 11.79 18.04 -2.54
C ALA A 166 13.06 18.85 -2.33
N GLY A 167 13.53 19.54 -3.36
CA GLY A 167 14.70 20.40 -3.26
C GLY A 167 14.46 21.63 -2.37
N PRO A 168 15.53 22.35 -2.02
CA PRO A 168 15.43 23.59 -1.25
C PRO A 168 14.53 24.58 -2.00
N ASN A 169 13.67 25.24 -1.26
CA ASN A 169 12.80 26.26 -1.82
C ASN A 169 13.55 27.59 -1.82
N GLU A 170 14.42 27.79 -2.80
CA GLU A 170 15.00 29.08 -3.07
C GLU A 170 13.91 30.02 -3.62
N ARG A 171 13.04 30.49 -2.74
CA ARG A 171 12.25 31.67 -3.09
C ARG A 171 13.18 32.88 -3.05
N PRO A 172 13.37 33.60 -4.15
CA PRO A 172 13.97 34.91 -4.06
C PRO A 172 13.11 35.70 -3.07
N LEU A 173 13.71 36.18 -1.99
CA LEU A 173 13.01 37.04 -1.03
C LEU A 173 12.50 38.25 -1.83
N PRO A 174 11.17 38.43 -2.03
CA PRO A 174 10.69 39.49 -2.87
C PRO A 174 10.89 40.91 -2.29
N PHE A 175 11.49 41.00 -1.12
CA PHE A 175 11.68 42.28 -0.40
C PHE A 175 13.02 42.36 0.31
N VAL A 176 14.12 42.24 -0.42
CA VAL A 176 15.33 42.92 0.02
C VAL A 176 15.13 44.37 -0.38
N ARG A 177 14.69 45.21 0.56
CA ARG A 177 14.86 46.67 0.40
C ARG A 177 16.34 46.93 0.16
N PRO A 178 16.74 47.57 -0.93
CA PRO A 178 18.07 48.08 -1.04
C PRO A 178 18.22 49.06 0.12
N GLU A 179 19.13 48.75 1.03
CA GLU A 179 19.57 49.72 2.05
C GLU A 179 20.15 50.91 1.28
N SER A 180 19.48 52.03 1.41
CA SER A 180 19.92 53.36 0.94
C SER A 180 20.97 53.95 1.86
#